data_9b8560558ff95db42d21e18ec9e499e4
#
_entry.id   9b8560558ff95db42d21e18ec9e499e4
#
_cell.length_a   1.000
_cell.length_b   1.000
_cell.length_c   1.000
_cell.angle_alpha   90.00
_cell.angle_beta   90.00
_cell.angle_gamma   90.00
#
_symmetry.space_group_name_H-M   'P 1'
#
loop_
_entity.id
_entity.type
_entity.pdbx_description
1 polymer ?
#
loop_
_entity_poly.entity_id
_entity_poly.type
_entity_poly.pdbx_seq_one_letter_code
_entity_poly.pdbx_strand_id
1 'polypeptide(L)'
;EGTFELVVGATGPAPFTGLRAGLVTARTVGRARGIEVVGVPSLDAVARLALDAVAERDGQEAAASTTVLVVTDARRKEVYAARYRAKGADDVERLDDLTVLAPTDAAALGQADVVAGSGAVLYPEIAQGRETLAPVSGDARTQVRIALARRAAGEELSTEPLYLRHADVQMPTSRKRAL
;
A
#
# COMPACT_ATOMS: atom_id res chain seq x y z
N GLU A 1 -32.89 0.23 -0.48
CA GLU A 1 -31.77 -0.68 -0.16
C GLU A 1 -30.72 -0.52 -1.25
N GLY A 2 -29.52 -0.05 -0.87
CA GLY A 2 -28.42 0.09 -1.82
C GLY A 2 -27.87 -1.29 -2.22
N THR A 3 -27.68 -1.51 -3.51
CA THR A 3 -26.99 -2.70 -4.02
C THR A 3 -25.48 -2.41 -4.07
N PHE A 4 -24.66 -3.35 -3.59
CA PHE A 4 -23.23 -3.30 -3.80
C PHE A 4 -22.91 -3.72 -5.24
N GLU A 5 -22.11 -2.94 -5.94
CA GLU A 5 -21.75 -3.19 -7.35
C GLU A 5 -20.29 -3.63 -7.50
N LEU A 6 -19.47 -3.37 -6.48
CA LEU A 6 -18.04 -3.63 -6.50
C LEU A 6 -17.53 -3.93 -5.09
N VAL A 7 -16.59 -4.86 -4.97
CA VAL A 7 -15.77 -5.06 -3.77
C VAL A 7 -14.33 -4.68 -4.09
N VAL A 8 -13.76 -3.80 -3.31
CA VAL A 8 -12.35 -3.42 -3.42
C VAL A 8 -11.57 -4.04 -2.28
N GLY A 9 -10.54 -4.81 -2.58
CA GLY A 9 -9.65 -5.44 -1.61
C GLY A 9 -8.25 -4.86 -1.66
N ALA A 10 -7.62 -4.65 -0.50
CA ALA A 10 -6.20 -4.33 -0.43
C ALA A 10 -5.37 -5.57 -0.80
N THR A 11 -4.48 -5.45 -1.79
CA THR A 11 -3.62 -6.57 -2.23
C THR A 11 -2.28 -6.62 -1.49
N GLY A 12 -2.04 -5.74 -0.54
CA GLY A 12 -0.78 -5.63 0.18
C GLY A 12 0.21 -4.67 -0.49
N PRO A 13 1.49 -4.72 -0.09
CA PRO A 13 2.04 -5.62 0.92
C PRO A 13 1.50 -5.35 2.33
N ALA A 14 1.38 -6.41 3.12
CA ALA A 14 0.92 -6.36 4.51
C ALA A 14 1.30 -7.67 5.24
N PRO A 15 1.13 -7.75 6.57
CA PRO A 15 1.32 -9.00 7.29
C PRO A 15 0.47 -10.12 6.72
N PHE A 16 1.11 -11.26 6.46
CA PHE A 16 0.61 -12.39 5.67
C PHE A 16 -0.81 -12.87 6.05
N THR A 17 -1.07 -13.07 7.35
CA THR A 17 -2.36 -13.57 7.83
C THR A 17 -3.50 -12.57 7.59
N GLY A 18 -3.27 -11.29 7.89
CA GLY A 18 -4.26 -10.24 7.69
C GLY A 18 -4.60 -10.02 6.22
N LEU A 19 -3.57 -10.00 5.37
CA LEU A 19 -3.73 -9.85 3.93
C LEU A 19 -4.60 -10.99 3.34
N ARG A 20 -4.27 -12.24 3.69
CA ARG A 20 -5.04 -13.40 3.23
C ARG A 20 -6.49 -13.38 3.70
N ALA A 21 -6.71 -13.10 4.99
CA ALA A 21 -8.05 -13.01 5.54
C ALA A 21 -8.89 -11.95 4.81
N GLY A 22 -8.33 -10.77 4.60
CA GLY A 22 -9.00 -9.68 3.86
C GLY A 22 -9.37 -10.07 2.42
N LEU A 23 -8.42 -10.61 1.66
CA LEU A 23 -8.65 -11.01 0.27
C LEU A 23 -9.63 -12.18 0.14
N VAL A 24 -9.54 -13.19 1.02
CA VAL A 24 -10.51 -14.30 1.05
C VAL A 24 -11.91 -13.77 1.37
N THR A 25 -12.04 -12.87 2.33
CA THR A 25 -13.33 -12.23 2.66
C THR A 25 -13.89 -11.48 1.45
N ALA A 26 -13.08 -10.64 0.81
CA ALA A 26 -13.50 -9.88 -0.37
C ALA A 26 -13.98 -10.81 -1.51
N ARG A 27 -13.18 -11.82 -1.84
CA ARG A 27 -13.52 -12.81 -2.88
C ARG A 27 -14.77 -13.63 -2.52
N THR A 28 -14.96 -13.99 -1.24
CA THR A 28 -16.13 -14.72 -0.77
C THR A 28 -17.40 -13.88 -0.89
N VAL A 29 -17.35 -12.61 -0.48
CA VAL A 29 -18.47 -11.66 -0.62
C VAL A 29 -18.83 -11.46 -2.09
N GLY A 30 -17.82 -11.20 -2.93
CA GLY A 30 -18.02 -11.03 -4.37
C GLY A 30 -18.70 -12.27 -5.01
N ARG A 31 -18.18 -13.46 -4.71
CA ARG A 31 -18.75 -14.72 -5.20
C ARG A 31 -20.19 -14.95 -4.71
N ALA A 32 -20.45 -14.71 -3.43
CA ALA A 32 -21.75 -14.92 -2.83
C ALA A 32 -22.83 -13.96 -3.36
N ARG A 33 -22.42 -12.76 -3.78
CA ARG A 33 -23.30 -11.71 -4.29
C ARG A 33 -23.31 -11.60 -5.82
N GLY A 34 -22.44 -12.31 -6.52
CA GLY A 34 -22.29 -12.22 -7.97
C GLY A 34 -21.77 -10.86 -8.45
N ILE A 35 -20.92 -10.20 -7.63
CA ILE A 35 -20.34 -8.89 -7.92
C ILE A 35 -18.83 -8.97 -8.10
N GLU A 36 -18.31 -8.05 -8.90
CA GLU A 36 -16.89 -7.96 -9.21
C GLU A 36 -16.05 -7.67 -7.95
N VAL A 37 -14.85 -8.26 -7.89
CA VAL A 37 -13.84 -7.99 -6.86
C VAL A 37 -12.58 -7.50 -7.55
N VAL A 38 -12.09 -6.36 -7.12
CA VAL A 38 -10.84 -5.75 -7.65
C VAL A 38 -9.84 -5.48 -6.54
N GLY A 39 -8.57 -5.41 -6.90
CA GLY A 39 -7.46 -5.22 -5.97
C GLY A 39 -6.79 -3.85 -6.11
N VAL A 40 -6.37 -3.28 -4.97
CA VAL A 40 -5.54 -2.07 -4.93
C VAL A 40 -4.37 -2.29 -3.98
N PRO A 41 -3.12 -2.00 -4.38
CA PRO A 41 -1.97 -2.09 -3.49
C PRO A 41 -2.12 -1.18 -2.26
N SER A 42 -1.70 -1.67 -1.10
CA SER A 42 -1.89 -0.94 0.16
C SER A 42 -1.13 0.39 0.21
N LEU A 43 0.08 0.44 -0.35
CA LEU A 43 0.90 1.63 -0.35
C LEU A 43 0.35 2.72 -1.28
N ASP A 44 -0.36 2.34 -2.35
CA ASP A 44 -0.97 3.29 -3.29
C ASP A 44 -2.00 4.19 -2.57
N ALA A 45 -2.78 3.61 -1.64
CA ALA A 45 -3.74 4.37 -0.85
C ALA A 45 -3.06 5.32 0.14
N VAL A 46 -1.92 4.92 0.74
CA VAL A 46 -1.13 5.82 1.60
C VAL A 46 -0.55 6.97 0.78
N ALA A 47 -0.02 6.68 -0.41
CA ALA A 47 0.50 7.69 -1.33
C ALA A 47 -0.57 8.71 -1.73
N ARG A 48 -1.78 8.23 -2.10
CA ARG A 48 -2.87 9.12 -2.48
C ARG A 48 -3.30 10.03 -1.33
N LEU A 49 -3.45 9.50 -0.12
CA LEU A 49 -3.76 10.30 1.06
C LEU A 49 -2.68 11.35 1.39
N ALA A 50 -1.41 11.00 1.22
CA ALA A 50 -0.32 11.94 1.41
C ALA A 50 -0.38 13.09 0.39
N LEU A 51 -0.65 12.77 -0.89
CA LEU A 51 -0.82 13.77 -1.95
C LEU A 51 -2.11 14.60 -1.77
N ASP A 52 -3.18 14.03 -1.21
CA ASP A 52 -4.38 14.77 -0.83
C ASP A 52 -4.05 15.82 0.26
N ALA A 53 -3.25 15.43 1.26
CA ALA A 53 -2.83 16.36 2.31
C ALA A 53 -1.97 17.51 1.76
N VAL A 54 -1.10 17.24 0.79
CA VAL A 54 -0.36 18.30 0.08
C VAL A 54 -1.32 19.17 -0.72
N ALA A 55 -2.28 18.58 -1.43
CA ALA A 55 -3.27 19.32 -2.22
C ALA A 55 -4.15 20.23 -1.36
N GLU A 56 -4.56 19.77 -0.18
CA GLU A 56 -5.34 20.56 0.77
C GLU A 56 -4.56 21.75 1.34
N ARG A 57 -3.26 21.57 1.59
CA ARG A 57 -2.40 22.61 2.17
C ARG A 57 -1.87 23.59 1.14
N ASP A 58 -1.36 23.08 0.02
CA ASP A 58 -0.52 23.83 -0.93
C ASP A 58 -1.14 23.92 -2.34
N GLY A 59 -2.29 23.25 -2.55
CA GLY A 59 -3.00 23.23 -3.83
C GLY A 59 -2.65 22.05 -4.74
N GLN A 60 -3.51 21.83 -5.74
CA GLN A 60 -3.42 20.66 -6.64
C GLN A 60 -2.14 20.66 -7.50
N GLU A 61 -1.64 21.82 -7.86
CA GLU A 61 -0.41 21.97 -8.65
C GLU A 61 0.81 21.51 -7.85
N ALA A 62 0.87 21.87 -6.56
CA ALA A 62 1.90 21.40 -5.65
C ALA A 62 1.85 19.88 -5.49
N ALA A 63 0.66 19.32 -5.28
CA ALA A 63 0.50 17.85 -5.17
C ALA A 63 0.90 17.13 -6.47
N ALA A 64 0.62 17.71 -7.64
CA ALA A 64 0.98 17.12 -8.94
C ALA A 64 2.50 17.05 -9.16
N SER A 65 3.25 17.98 -8.58
CA SER A 65 4.73 18.04 -8.67
C SER A 65 5.44 17.31 -7.52
N THR A 66 4.71 16.91 -6.46
CA THR A 66 5.29 16.28 -5.27
C THR A 66 5.55 14.78 -5.49
N THR A 67 6.76 14.36 -5.12
CA THR A 67 7.11 12.94 -5.00
C THR A 67 7.05 12.50 -3.53
N VAL A 68 6.28 11.46 -3.26
CA VAL A 68 6.10 10.89 -1.92
C VAL A 68 6.88 9.58 -1.80
N LEU A 69 7.75 9.45 -0.82
CA LEU A 69 8.28 8.16 -0.38
C LEU A 69 7.29 7.54 0.62
N VAL A 70 6.65 6.46 0.23
CA VAL A 70 5.80 5.69 1.13
C VAL A 70 6.58 4.55 1.74
N VAL A 71 6.57 4.49 3.07
CA VAL A 71 7.21 3.42 3.84
C VAL A 71 6.24 2.85 4.88
N THR A 72 6.02 1.54 4.87
CA THR A 72 5.16 0.86 5.85
C THR A 72 5.91 -0.27 6.54
N ASP A 73 5.54 -0.60 7.79
CA ASP A 73 6.20 -1.63 8.58
C ASP A 73 6.14 -3.01 7.90
N ALA A 74 7.28 -3.59 7.57
CA ALA A 74 7.40 -4.95 7.05
C ALA A 74 7.81 -5.96 8.13
N ARG A 75 7.84 -5.55 9.41
CA ARG A 75 8.38 -6.31 10.54
C ARG A 75 9.89 -6.56 10.43
N ARG A 76 10.49 -7.15 11.48
CA ARG A 76 11.91 -7.55 11.52
C ARG A 76 12.89 -6.41 11.21
N LYS A 77 12.55 -5.18 11.60
CA LYS A 77 13.33 -3.96 11.32
C LYS A 77 13.50 -3.67 9.83
N GLU A 78 12.48 -3.97 9.04
CA GLU A 78 12.39 -3.66 7.62
C GLU A 78 11.10 -2.91 7.31
N VAL A 79 11.07 -2.25 6.16
CA VAL A 79 9.92 -1.53 5.64
C VAL A 79 9.61 -1.97 4.22
N TYR A 80 8.34 -1.98 3.87
CA TYR A 80 7.91 -1.94 2.48
C TYR A 80 8.03 -0.51 1.99
N ALA A 81 8.65 -0.30 0.84
CA ALA A 81 8.93 1.03 0.32
C ALA A 81 8.70 1.13 -1.18
N ALA A 82 8.23 2.28 -1.63
CA ALA A 82 8.25 2.77 -3.01
C ALA A 82 7.99 4.27 -3.03
N ARG A 83 8.41 4.94 -4.12
CA ARG A 83 8.08 6.34 -4.38
C ARG A 83 6.88 6.45 -5.31
N TYR A 84 6.15 7.54 -5.13
CA TYR A 84 4.91 7.79 -5.85
C TYR A 84 4.80 9.26 -6.26
N ARG A 85 4.04 9.50 -7.31
CA ARG A 85 3.54 10.82 -7.69
C ARG A 85 2.05 10.76 -8.03
N ALA A 86 1.41 11.90 -8.14
CA ALA A 86 0.01 11.96 -8.54
C ALA A 86 -0.17 11.50 -10.00
N LYS A 87 -1.23 10.70 -10.23
CA LYS A 87 -1.76 10.37 -11.54
C LYS A 87 -3.20 10.89 -11.60
N GLY A 88 -3.32 12.20 -11.84
CA GLY A 88 -4.60 12.89 -11.66
C GLY A 88 -5.00 13.08 -10.20
N ALA A 89 -6.27 13.35 -9.95
CA ALA A 89 -6.80 13.65 -8.61
C ALA A 89 -7.05 12.40 -7.77
N ASP A 90 -7.35 11.25 -8.38
CA ASP A 90 -7.86 10.07 -7.69
C ASP A 90 -6.94 8.85 -7.73
N ASP A 91 -5.82 8.92 -8.48
CA ASP A 91 -4.87 7.82 -8.63
C ASP A 91 -3.44 8.27 -8.35
N VAL A 92 -2.54 7.31 -8.31
CA VAL A 92 -1.09 7.50 -8.14
C VAL A 92 -0.31 6.66 -9.14
N GLU A 93 0.82 7.17 -9.57
CA GLU A 93 1.83 6.42 -10.30
C GLU A 93 2.96 6.02 -9.35
N ARG A 94 3.29 4.75 -9.35
CA ARG A 94 4.44 4.23 -8.61
C ARG A 94 5.68 4.36 -9.48
N LEU A 95 6.74 4.94 -8.91
CA LEU A 95 8.00 5.24 -9.61
C LEU A 95 9.04 4.14 -9.48
N ASP A 96 8.92 3.27 -8.46
CA ASP A 96 9.83 2.16 -8.18
C ASP A 96 9.04 0.86 -8.03
N ASP A 97 9.72 -0.28 -8.14
CA ASP A 97 9.14 -1.54 -7.72
C ASP A 97 8.90 -1.53 -6.19
N LEU A 98 7.77 -2.10 -5.78
CA LEU A 98 7.52 -2.34 -4.36
C LEU A 98 8.57 -3.31 -3.80
N THR A 99 9.30 -2.88 -2.78
CA THR A 99 10.42 -3.65 -2.25
C THR A 99 10.41 -3.68 -0.71
N VAL A 100 11.13 -4.65 -0.16
CA VAL A 100 11.42 -4.74 1.28
C VAL A 100 12.86 -4.27 1.49
N LEU A 101 13.04 -3.27 2.35
CA LEU A 101 14.33 -2.63 2.59
C LEU A 101 14.58 -2.46 4.09
N ALA A 102 15.87 -2.41 4.47
CA ALA A 102 16.25 -1.84 5.75
C ALA A 102 15.90 -0.33 5.77
N PRO A 103 15.63 0.28 6.94
CA PRO A 103 15.30 1.71 7.03
C PRO A 103 16.32 2.63 6.37
N THR A 104 17.61 2.32 6.50
CA THR A 104 18.71 3.09 5.88
C THR A 104 18.66 3.05 4.35
N ASP A 105 18.32 1.88 3.78
CA ASP A 105 18.25 1.69 2.34
C ASP A 105 16.99 2.35 1.79
N ALA A 106 15.87 2.28 2.53
CA ALA A 106 14.63 2.98 2.19
C ALA A 106 14.83 4.50 2.18
N ALA A 107 15.60 5.04 3.12
CA ALA A 107 15.96 6.46 3.17
C ALA A 107 16.75 6.91 1.93
N ALA A 108 17.53 6.00 1.32
CA ALA A 108 18.33 6.22 0.11
C ALA A 108 17.59 5.89 -1.20
N LEU A 109 16.32 5.50 -1.15
CA LEU A 109 15.52 5.13 -2.33
C LEU A 109 15.17 6.36 -3.18
N GLY A 110 16.18 6.96 -3.79
CA GLY A 110 16.02 8.11 -4.69
C GLY A 110 15.49 9.38 -4.03
N GLN A 111 15.22 10.40 -4.84
CA GLN A 111 14.70 11.68 -4.34
C GLN A 111 13.19 11.62 -4.11
N ALA A 112 12.76 12.16 -2.98
CA ALA A 112 11.37 12.38 -2.61
C ALA A 112 11.28 13.69 -1.83
N ASP A 113 10.16 14.40 -1.97
CA ASP A 113 9.94 15.69 -1.31
C ASP A 113 9.41 15.49 0.11
N VAL A 114 8.57 14.46 0.29
CA VAL A 114 7.93 14.14 1.56
C VAL A 114 7.94 12.63 1.80
N VAL A 115 7.73 12.23 3.05
CA VAL A 115 7.65 10.81 3.46
C VAL A 115 6.30 10.56 4.13
N ALA A 116 5.71 9.37 3.92
CA ALA A 116 4.46 8.97 4.56
C ALA A 116 4.46 7.47 4.91
N GLY A 117 3.53 7.07 5.79
CA GLY A 117 3.31 5.69 6.18
C GLY A 117 3.86 5.32 7.55
N SER A 118 3.45 4.18 8.06
CA SER A 118 3.78 3.69 9.41
C SER A 118 5.28 3.47 9.63
N GLY A 119 6.02 3.18 8.57
CA GLY A 119 7.48 3.02 8.64
C GLY A 119 8.20 4.33 8.98
N ALA A 120 7.70 5.48 8.52
CA ALA A 120 8.28 6.78 8.84
C ALA A 120 8.10 7.14 10.33
N VAL A 121 7.03 6.67 10.96
CA VAL A 121 6.79 6.84 12.41
C VAL A 121 7.70 5.93 13.22
N LEU A 122 7.89 4.68 12.78
CA LEU A 122 8.73 3.69 13.46
C LEU A 122 10.23 3.97 13.32
N TYR A 123 10.63 4.53 12.19
CA TYR A 123 12.02 4.80 11.81
C TYR A 123 12.16 6.24 11.30
N PRO A 124 12.13 7.25 12.21
CA PRO A 124 12.15 8.67 11.83
C PRO A 124 13.40 9.07 11.00
N GLU A 125 14.47 8.32 11.11
CA GLU A 125 15.71 8.51 10.34
C GLU A 125 15.48 8.36 8.80
N ILE A 126 14.42 7.67 8.37
CA ILE A 126 14.06 7.55 6.95
C ILE A 126 13.76 8.91 6.35
N ALA A 127 13.21 9.82 7.15
CA ALA A 127 12.85 11.15 6.66
C ALA A 127 14.06 11.97 6.20
N GLN A 128 15.24 11.82 6.80
CA GLN A 128 16.46 12.58 6.44
C GLN A 128 16.23 14.09 6.33
N GLY A 129 15.43 14.66 7.24
CA GLY A 129 15.06 16.07 7.24
C GLY A 129 13.89 16.44 6.32
N ARG A 130 13.35 15.51 5.54
CA ARG A 130 12.12 15.70 4.77
C ARG A 130 10.91 15.74 5.70
N GLU A 131 9.88 16.42 5.27
CA GLU A 131 8.61 16.43 6.00
C GLU A 131 8.00 15.02 6.02
N THR A 132 7.52 14.61 7.18
CA THR A 132 6.74 13.38 7.35
C THR A 132 5.27 13.74 7.43
N LEU A 133 4.48 13.27 6.47
CA LEU A 133 3.05 13.50 6.41
C LEU A 133 2.27 12.51 7.30
N ALA A 134 1.10 12.94 7.76
CA ALA A 134 0.29 12.24 8.74
C ALA A 134 -0.24 10.84 8.33
N PRO A 135 -0.55 10.51 7.05
CA PRO A 135 -1.12 9.20 6.78
C PRO A 135 -0.14 8.08 7.11
N VAL A 136 -0.49 7.27 8.11
CA VAL A 136 0.29 6.07 8.51
C VAL A 136 -0.20 4.80 7.85
N SER A 137 -1.46 4.80 7.36
CA SER A 137 -2.09 3.70 6.63
C SER A 137 -3.07 4.25 5.59
N GLY A 138 -3.35 3.48 4.54
CA GLY A 138 -4.43 3.77 3.62
C GLY A 138 -5.80 3.48 4.25
N ASP A 139 -6.85 4.07 3.69
CA ASP A 139 -8.23 3.81 4.05
C ASP A 139 -9.04 3.20 2.88
N ALA A 140 -10.20 2.63 3.21
CA ALA A 140 -11.05 1.97 2.23
C ALA A 140 -11.63 2.96 1.19
N ARG A 141 -11.93 4.19 1.58
CA ARG A 141 -12.46 5.22 0.67
C ARG A 141 -11.46 5.58 -0.41
N THR A 142 -10.20 5.77 -0.02
CA THR A 142 -9.11 6.08 -0.95
C THR A 142 -8.83 4.89 -1.88
N GLN A 143 -8.88 3.65 -1.36
CA GLN A 143 -8.77 2.46 -2.21
C GLN A 143 -9.87 2.39 -3.25
N VAL A 144 -11.12 2.71 -2.90
CA VAL A 144 -12.24 2.76 -3.85
C VAL A 144 -12.03 3.85 -4.91
N ARG A 145 -11.57 5.05 -4.52
CA ARG A 145 -11.25 6.15 -5.47
C ARG A 145 -10.24 5.68 -6.52
N ILE A 146 -9.12 5.10 -6.07
CA ILE A 146 -8.07 4.55 -6.96
C ILE A 146 -8.64 3.47 -7.87
N ALA A 147 -9.40 2.52 -7.32
CA ALA A 147 -10.00 1.44 -8.09
C ALA A 147 -10.92 1.96 -9.20
N LEU A 148 -11.77 2.93 -8.88
CA LEU A 148 -12.69 3.53 -9.85
C LEU A 148 -11.95 4.30 -10.94
N ALA A 149 -10.92 5.07 -10.60
CA ALA A 149 -10.10 5.80 -11.56
C ALA A 149 -9.40 4.84 -12.54
N ARG A 150 -8.78 3.77 -12.03
CA ARG A 150 -8.09 2.77 -12.84
C ARG A 150 -9.05 1.95 -13.72
N ARG A 151 -10.23 1.58 -13.19
CA ARG A 151 -11.28 0.92 -14.01
C ARG A 151 -11.77 1.80 -15.15
N ALA A 152 -11.98 3.09 -14.89
CA ALA A 152 -12.35 4.05 -15.92
C ALA A 152 -11.26 4.19 -17.01
N ALA A 153 -9.98 4.00 -16.65
CA ALA A 153 -8.86 3.95 -17.57
C ALA A 153 -8.68 2.58 -18.28
N GLY A 154 -9.52 1.58 -17.97
CA GLY A 154 -9.45 0.23 -18.55
C GLY A 154 -8.32 -0.64 -17.99
N GLU A 155 -7.77 -0.31 -16.83
CA GLU A 155 -6.71 -1.10 -16.19
C GLU A 155 -7.28 -2.37 -15.55
N GLU A 156 -6.55 -3.46 -15.66
CA GLU A 156 -6.87 -4.72 -14.97
C GLU A 156 -6.40 -4.64 -13.51
N LEU A 157 -7.31 -4.84 -12.56
CA LEU A 157 -7.07 -4.74 -11.12
C LEU A 157 -7.07 -6.13 -10.46
N SER A 158 -5.94 -6.84 -10.59
CA SER A 158 -5.78 -8.17 -10.03
C SER A 158 -5.98 -8.19 -8.51
N THR A 159 -6.66 -9.21 -8.00
CA THR A 159 -6.79 -9.48 -6.57
C THR A 159 -5.70 -10.39 -6.02
N GLU A 160 -4.66 -10.69 -6.82
CA GLU A 160 -3.55 -11.52 -6.35
C GLU A 160 -2.74 -10.76 -5.27
N PRO A 161 -2.40 -11.45 -4.16
CA PRO A 161 -1.66 -10.83 -3.07
C PRO A 161 -0.22 -10.52 -3.46
N LEU A 162 0.24 -9.32 -3.12
CA LEU A 162 1.62 -8.88 -3.31
C LEU A 162 2.50 -9.43 -2.18
N TYR A 163 2.99 -10.64 -2.36
CA TYR A 163 3.92 -11.28 -1.42
C TYR A 163 5.35 -10.85 -1.72
N LEU A 164 5.83 -9.79 -1.07
CA LEU A 164 7.23 -9.33 -1.20
C LEU A 164 8.18 -10.10 -0.29
N ARG A 165 7.65 -10.86 0.66
CA ARG A 165 8.43 -11.76 1.52
C ARG A 165 8.10 -13.19 1.21
N HIS A 166 9.13 -13.99 1.00
CA HIS A 166 8.98 -15.44 1.05
C HIS A 166 8.70 -15.88 2.49
N ALA A 167 7.79 -16.83 2.67
CA ALA A 167 7.58 -17.45 3.96
C ALA A 167 8.88 -18.19 4.36
N ASP A 168 9.58 -17.70 5.40
CA ASP A 168 10.71 -18.43 5.99
C ASP A 168 10.15 -19.67 6.71
N VAL A 169 9.97 -20.75 5.97
CA VAL A 169 9.68 -22.03 6.53
C VAL A 169 10.99 -22.59 7.08
N GLN A 170 11.28 -22.35 8.37
CA GLN A 170 12.30 -23.13 9.04
C GLN A 170 11.77 -24.54 9.24
N MET A 171 12.34 -25.49 8.52
CA MET A 171 12.07 -26.91 8.78
C MET A 171 12.51 -27.23 10.21
N PRO A 172 11.64 -27.82 11.05
CA PRO A 172 12.03 -28.17 12.40
C PRO A 172 13.20 -29.14 12.36
N THR A 173 14.28 -28.82 13.05
CA THR A 173 15.55 -29.57 13.08
C THR A 173 15.43 -30.94 13.77
N SER A 174 14.32 -31.28 14.42
CA SER A 174 14.01 -32.58 14.90
C SER A 174 12.51 -32.84 15.02
N ARG A 175 12.02 -33.98 14.52
CA ARG A 175 10.70 -34.51 14.87
C ARG A 175 10.75 -34.93 16.34
N LYS A 176 10.01 -34.24 17.22
CA LYS A 176 9.68 -34.86 18.53
C LYS A 176 8.91 -36.15 18.27
N ARG A 177 9.49 -37.29 18.58
CA ARG A 177 8.75 -38.55 18.67
C ARG A 177 7.71 -38.37 19.77
N ALA A 178 6.43 -38.52 19.43
CA ALA A 178 5.41 -38.75 20.44
C ALA A 178 5.68 -40.15 21.06
N LEU A 179 5.79 -40.16 22.37
CA LEU A 179 5.73 -41.40 23.18
C LEU A 179 4.30 -41.84 23.33
#